data_5955b2bfa7ea96ecdfbdb446587ed5ed
#
_entry.id   5955b2bfa7ea96ecdfbdb446587ed5ed
#
_cell.length_a   1.000
_cell.length_b   1.000
_cell.length_c   1.000
_cell.angle_alpha   90.00
_cell.angle_beta   90.00
_cell.angle_gamma   90.00
#
_symmetry.space_group_name_H-M   'P 1'
#
loop_
_entity.id
_entity.type
_entity.pdbx_description
1 polymer ?
#
loop_
_entity_poly.entity_id
_entity_poly.type
_entity_poly.pdbx_seq_one_letter_code
_entity_poly.pdbx_strand_id
1 'polypeptide(L)'
;MNVDCIGPWTVTANNGAKYTFSALTCIDPVTNLVDIILLDGSNPRADYCGERFEICWLSRYPKPNRCVYDNGNEFLGRGFQEILAKHKIQGKATTVKNAQANGICERMHQTMLNVLKVHAKTTTIDDYNGARHVMEHAIASCIHATRIAVNHTMQHTPGEIVFQRDMLLDIPVIADLVAIRERRQLLIDEN
;
A
#
# COMPACT_ATOMS: atom_id res chain seq x y z
N MET A 1 -5.75 0.43 10.33
CA MET A 1 -5.11 0.29 9.00
C MET A 1 -5.54 1.45 8.13
N ASN A 2 -4.65 1.98 7.32
CA ASN A 2 -4.95 3.01 6.33
C ASN A 2 -5.05 2.36 4.94
N VAL A 3 -6.07 2.76 4.17
CA VAL A 3 -6.28 2.30 2.80
C VAL A 3 -6.45 3.53 1.91
N ASP A 4 -5.80 3.51 0.75
CA ASP A 4 -5.81 4.62 -0.20
C ASP A 4 -5.65 4.12 -1.63
N CYS A 5 -6.16 4.87 -2.60
CA CYS A 5 -5.94 4.62 -4.02
C CYS A 5 -4.90 5.59 -4.56
N ILE A 6 -3.89 5.06 -5.22
CA ILE A 6 -2.80 5.83 -5.82
C ILE A 6 -2.80 5.71 -7.34
N GLY A 7 -2.36 6.74 -8.01
CA GLY A 7 -2.40 6.87 -9.46
C GLY A 7 -3.33 8.00 -9.89
N PRO A 8 -3.82 8.03 -11.13
CA PRO A 8 -3.54 7.05 -12.18
C PRO A 8 -2.15 7.23 -12.83
N TRP A 9 -1.60 6.13 -13.33
CA TRP A 9 -0.41 6.14 -14.16
C TRP A 9 -0.74 5.67 -15.57
N THR A 10 -0.16 6.32 -16.56
CA THR A 10 -0.33 5.93 -17.97
C THR A 10 0.97 5.37 -18.51
N VAL A 11 0.91 4.14 -18.99
CA VAL A 11 1.99 3.44 -19.68
C VAL A 11 1.71 3.49 -21.18
N THR A 12 2.69 3.95 -21.95
CA THR A 12 2.58 4.03 -23.40
C THR A 12 3.36 2.89 -24.04
N ALA A 13 2.67 2.08 -24.83
CA ALA A 13 3.27 0.99 -25.60
C ALA A 13 4.00 1.51 -26.86
N ASN A 14 4.86 0.67 -27.46
CA ASN A 14 5.64 1.02 -28.66
C ASN A 14 4.77 1.38 -29.84
N ASN A 15 3.58 0.80 -29.95
CA ASN A 15 2.58 1.11 -30.99
C ASN A 15 1.80 2.40 -30.73
N GLY A 16 2.12 3.16 -29.64
CA GLY A 16 1.44 4.39 -29.24
C GLY A 16 0.17 4.18 -28.42
N ALA A 17 -0.27 2.94 -28.17
CA ALA A 17 -1.41 2.65 -27.31
C ALA A 17 -1.12 3.05 -25.85
N LYS A 18 -2.11 3.60 -25.17
CA LYS A 18 -1.99 4.08 -23.80
C LYS A 18 -2.87 3.23 -22.86
N TYR A 19 -2.25 2.70 -21.82
CA TYR A 19 -2.89 1.91 -20.80
C TYR A 19 -2.80 2.61 -19.46
N THR A 20 -3.92 2.73 -18.77
CA THR A 20 -3.99 3.46 -17.50
C THR A 20 -4.25 2.50 -16.36
N PHE A 21 -3.49 2.67 -15.29
CA PHE A 21 -3.56 1.86 -14.08
C PHE A 21 -3.59 2.74 -12.84
N SER A 22 -4.15 2.21 -11.77
CA SER A 22 -4.03 2.73 -10.41
C SER A 22 -3.65 1.58 -9.47
N ALA A 23 -3.52 1.83 -8.20
CA ALA A 23 -3.29 0.78 -7.23
C ALA A 23 -3.99 1.08 -5.91
N LEU A 24 -4.46 0.02 -5.24
CA LEU A 24 -4.92 0.08 -3.88
C LEU A 24 -3.74 -0.16 -2.95
N THR A 25 -3.53 0.71 -1.98
CA THR A 25 -2.51 0.61 -0.95
C THR A 25 -3.13 0.32 0.40
N CYS A 26 -2.52 -0.59 1.14
CA CYS A 26 -2.90 -0.96 2.48
C CYS A 26 -1.70 -0.79 3.39
N ILE A 27 -1.83 0.04 4.44
CA ILE A 27 -0.73 0.36 5.35
C ILE A 27 -1.16 0.09 6.79
N ASP A 28 -0.42 -0.77 7.47
CA ASP A 28 -0.54 -0.89 8.93
C ASP A 28 0.23 0.25 9.60
N PRO A 29 -0.46 1.20 10.24
CA PRO A 29 0.21 2.35 10.85
C PRO A 29 1.04 1.97 12.09
N VAL A 30 0.90 0.75 12.63
CA VAL A 30 1.69 0.29 13.80
C VAL A 30 3.06 -0.19 13.38
N THR A 31 3.12 -1.01 12.33
CA THR A 31 4.37 -1.63 11.86
C THR A 31 4.96 -0.95 10.65
N ASN A 32 4.20 -0.07 10.00
CA ASN A 32 4.46 0.48 8.66
C ASN A 32 4.57 -0.59 7.56
N LEU A 33 4.01 -1.79 7.82
CA LEU A 33 3.87 -2.79 6.77
C LEU A 33 2.96 -2.23 5.68
N VAL A 34 3.44 -2.30 4.45
CA VAL A 34 2.71 -1.88 3.25
C VAL A 34 2.44 -3.08 2.37
N ASP A 35 1.23 -3.16 1.84
CA ASP A 35 0.94 -4.00 0.69
C ASP A 35 0.19 -3.19 -0.37
N ILE A 36 0.38 -3.55 -1.63
CA ILE A 36 -0.14 -2.80 -2.78
C ILE A 36 -0.67 -3.80 -3.79
N ILE A 37 -1.82 -3.50 -4.38
CA ILE A 37 -2.37 -4.30 -5.47
C ILE A 37 -2.77 -3.44 -6.65
N LEU A 38 -2.41 -3.88 -7.86
CA LEU A 38 -2.73 -3.18 -9.09
C LEU A 38 -4.24 -3.16 -9.34
N LEU A 39 -4.73 -2.02 -9.79
CA LEU A 39 -6.08 -1.76 -10.27
C LEU A 39 -6.02 -1.33 -11.73
N ASP A 40 -6.96 -1.81 -12.52
CA ASP A 40 -7.12 -1.40 -13.90
C ASP A 40 -7.90 -0.08 -13.99
N GLY A 41 -7.42 0.84 -14.81
CA GLY A 41 -8.06 2.11 -15.07
C GLY A 41 -7.69 3.22 -14.07
N SER A 42 -8.34 4.36 -14.26
CA SER A 42 -8.07 5.60 -13.50
C SER A 42 -9.07 5.85 -12.36
N ASN A 43 -10.20 5.15 -12.37
CA ASN A 43 -11.31 5.41 -11.45
C ASN A 43 -11.96 4.08 -11.04
N PRO A 44 -11.33 3.34 -10.11
CA PRO A 44 -11.81 2.01 -9.74
C PRO A 44 -13.16 2.09 -9.02
N ARG A 45 -14.02 1.11 -9.27
CA ARG A 45 -15.34 1.00 -8.63
C ARG A 45 -15.19 0.46 -7.21
N ALA A 46 -16.15 0.78 -6.35
CA ALA A 46 -16.14 0.38 -4.94
C ALA A 46 -16.17 -1.14 -4.73
N ASP A 47 -16.93 -1.88 -5.56
CA ASP A 47 -16.97 -3.34 -5.53
C ASP A 47 -15.60 -3.95 -5.87
N TYR A 48 -14.94 -3.41 -6.90
CA TYR A 48 -13.61 -3.83 -7.32
C TYR A 48 -12.56 -3.52 -6.25
N CYS A 49 -12.59 -2.32 -5.65
CA CYS A 49 -11.71 -1.97 -4.54
C CYS A 49 -11.90 -2.88 -3.32
N GLY A 50 -13.15 -3.24 -3.00
CA GLY A 50 -13.46 -4.17 -1.92
C GLY A 50 -12.91 -5.58 -2.17
N GLU A 51 -13.09 -6.13 -3.37
CA GLU A 51 -12.51 -7.41 -3.78
C GLU A 51 -10.98 -7.38 -3.69
N ARG A 52 -10.36 -6.31 -4.22
CA ARG A 52 -8.92 -6.15 -4.18
C ARG A 52 -8.38 -6.00 -2.76
N PHE A 53 -9.12 -5.37 -1.87
CA PHE A 53 -8.79 -5.31 -0.46
C PHE A 53 -8.82 -6.69 0.22
N GLU A 54 -9.82 -7.54 -0.07
CA GLU A 54 -9.84 -8.93 0.39
C GLU A 54 -8.60 -9.69 -0.08
N ILE A 55 -8.27 -9.60 -1.37
CA ILE A 55 -7.11 -10.30 -1.97
C ILE A 55 -5.79 -9.76 -1.44
N CYS A 56 -5.65 -8.43 -1.35
CA CYS A 56 -4.40 -7.78 -0.98
C CYS A 56 -4.06 -7.98 0.49
N TRP A 57 -5.05 -7.78 1.38
CA TRP A 57 -4.79 -7.75 2.82
C TRP A 57 -5.43 -8.90 3.58
N LEU A 58 -6.77 -9.05 3.47
CA LEU A 58 -7.51 -9.95 4.35
C LEU A 58 -7.18 -11.44 4.14
N SER A 59 -6.73 -11.81 2.93
CA SER A 59 -6.30 -13.18 2.64
C SER A 59 -4.89 -13.52 3.15
N ARG A 60 -4.10 -12.52 3.56
CA ARG A 60 -2.67 -12.69 3.87
C ARG A 60 -2.30 -12.30 5.30
N TYR A 61 -3.00 -11.33 5.86
CA TYR A 61 -2.65 -10.70 7.13
C TYR A 61 -3.82 -10.70 8.11
N PRO A 62 -3.55 -10.49 9.40
CA PRO A 62 -4.59 -10.35 10.39
C PRO A 62 -5.60 -9.24 10.02
N LYS A 63 -6.86 -9.53 10.25
CA LYS A 63 -7.95 -8.60 10.02
C LYS A 63 -7.78 -7.35 10.90
N PRO A 64 -7.83 -6.14 10.34
CA PRO A 64 -7.78 -4.91 11.13
C PRO A 64 -9.10 -4.68 11.88
N ASN A 65 -9.03 -4.10 13.06
CA ASN A 65 -10.23 -3.66 13.77
C ASN A 65 -10.87 -2.43 13.11
N ARG A 66 -10.03 -1.56 12.53
CA ARG A 66 -10.47 -0.32 11.88
C ARG A 66 -9.75 -0.12 10.56
N CYS A 67 -10.52 0.30 9.55
CA CYS A 67 -10.03 0.72 8.25
C CYS A 67 -10.29 2.23 8.09
N VAL A 68 -9.24 2.99 7.85
CA VAL A 68 -9.25 4.45 7.65
C VAL A 68 -8.99 4.73 6.18
N TYR A 69 -9.84 5.52 5.54
CA TYR A 69 -9.77 5.86 4.12
C TYR A 69 -10.28 7.28 3.90
N ASP A 70 -10.02 7.86 2.75
CA ASP A 70 -10.53 9.17 2.37
C ASP A 70 -12.00 9.13 1.93
N ASN A 71 -12.55 10.28 1.51
CA ASN A 71 -13.92 10.37 1.03
C ASN A 71 -14.08 9.99 -0.46
N GLY A 72 -13.19 9.19 -1.01
CA GLY A 72 -13.30 8.70 -2.38
C GLY A 72 -14.54 7.80 -2.58
N ASN A 73 -15.16 7.90 -3.75
CA ASN A 73 -16.34 7.10 -4.09
C ASN A 73 -16.05 5.59 -4.09
N GLU A 74 -14.80 5.22 -4.36
CA GLU A 74 -14.27 3.85 -4.31
C GLU A 74 -14.35 3.25 -2.91
N PHE A 75 -14.30 4.08 -1.87
CA PHE A 75 -14.39 3.65 -0.46
C PHE A 75 -15.77 3.90 0.15
N LEU A 76 -16.45 4.98 -0.22
CA LEU A 76 -17.80 5.28 0.28
C LEU A 76 -18.88 4.44 -0.41
N GLY A 77 -18.59 3.90 -1.58
CA GLY A 77 -19.51 3.09 -2.34
C GLY A 77 -19.89 1.79 -1.64
N ARG A 78 -21.10 1.31 -1.94
CA ARG A 78 -21.73 0.16 -1.28
C ARG A 78 -20.84 -1.09 -1.30
N GLY A 79 -20.18 -1.39 -2.42
CA GLY A 79 -19.38 -2.61 -2.57
C GLY A 79 -18.22 -2.69 -1.56
N PHE A 80 -17.47 -1.60 -1.35
CA PHE A 80 -16.41 -1.57 -0.36
C PHE A 80 -16.95 -1.64 1.08
N GLN A 81 -18.04 -0.93 1.37
CA GLN A 81 -18.68 -0.94 2.69
C GLN A 81 -19.25 -2.32 3.06
N GLU A 82 -19.78 -3.07 2.08
CA GLU A 82 -20.24 -4.45 2.31
C GLU A 82 -19.10 -5.40 2.69
N ILE A 83 -17.90 -5.22 2.09
CA ILE A 83 -16.72 -6.00 2.49
C ILE A 83 -16.31 -5.68 3.93
N LEU A 84 -16.27 -4.41 4.30
CA LEU A 84 -15.96 -4.03 5.68
C LEU A 84 -16.98 -4.62 6.67
N ALA A 85 -18.27 -4.56 6.36
CA ALA A 85 -19.36 -5.11 7.18
C ALA A 85 -19.26 -6.63 7.30
N LYS A 86 -19.04 -7.34 6.18
CA LYS A 86 -18.86 -8.80 6.12
C LYS A 86 -17.75 -9.27 7.07
N HIS A 87 -16.65 -8.53 7.11
CA HIS A 87 -15.50 -8.84 7.96
C HIS A 87 -15.56 -8.17 9.34
N LYS A 88 -16.65 -7.48 9.67
CA LYS A 88 -16.82 -6.75 10.96
C LYS A 88 -15.66 -5.77 11.21
N ILE A 89 -15.24 -5.04 10.17
CA ILE A 89 -14.21 -4.00 10.24
C ILE A 89 -14.89 -2.65 10.36
N GLN A 90 -14.49 -1.85 11.34
CA GLN A 90 -15.00 -0.49 11.48
C GLN A 90 -14.43 0.41 10.39
N GLY A 91 -15.25 0.86 9.45
CA GLY A 91 -14.87 1.90 8.48
C GLY A 91 -14.83 3.28 9.12
N LYS A 92 -13.81 4.08 8.80
CA LYS A 92 -13.69 5.48 9.20
C LYS A 92 -13.20 6.31 8.03
N ALA A 93 -14.12 7.07 7.43
CA ALA A 93 -13.74 8.09 6.46
C ALA A 93 -13.01 9.25 7.19
N THR A 94 -11.90 9.71 6.61
CA THR A 94 -11.15 10.85 7.13
C THR A 94 -11.55 12.11 6.39
N THR A 95 -11.70 13.20 7.11
CA THR A 95 -11.69 14.53 6.52
C THR A 95 -10.25 14.90 6.12
N VAL A 96 -10.09 15.65 5.06
CA VAL A 96 -8.89 16.03 4.26
C VAL A 96 -7.58 16.41 5.00
N LYS A 97 -7.47 16.29 6.32
CA LYS A 97 -6.34 16.81 7.10
C LYS A 97 -5.69 15.82 8.07
N ASN A 98 -5.43 14.58 7.65
CA ASN A 98 -4.56 13.74 8.48
C ASN A 98 -3.14 13.71 7.88
N ALA A 99 -2.35 14.75 8.15
CA ALA A 99 -1.02 14.96 7.60
C ALA A 99 -0.03 13.80 7.89
N GLN A 100 -0.20 13.07 9.00
CA GLN A 100 0.71 11.97 9.34
C GLN A 100 0.45 10.70 8.50
N ALA A 101 -0.80 10.37 8.22
CA ALA A 101 -1.13 9.26 7.32
C ALA A 101 -0.71 9.59 5.88
N ASN A 102 -0.91 10.84 5.44
CA ASN A 102 -0.50 11.30 4.11
C ASN A 102 1.02 11.25 3.91
N GLY A 103 1.83 11.57 4.91
CA GLY A 103 3.30 11.58 4.77
C GLY A 103 3.91 10.20 4.47
N ILE A 104 3.29 9.11 4.94
CA ILE A 104 3.72 7.74 4.59
C ILE A 104 3.28 7.41 3.17
N CYS A 105 2.02 7.72 2.82
CA CYS A 105 1.48 7.53 1.48
C CYS A 105 2.26 8.34 0.44
N GLU A 106 2.54 9.63 0.69
CA GLU A 106 3.29 10.49 -0.23
C GLU A 106 4.70 9.96 -0.52
N ARG A 107 5.44 9.52 0.50
CA ARG A 107 6.77 8.91 0.30
C ARG A 107 6.68 7.62 -0.51
N MET A 108 5.67 6.80 -0.26
CA MET A 108 5.45 5.58 -1.01
C MET A 108 5.07 5.88 -2.46
N HIS A 109 4.22 6.89 -2.72
CA HIS A 109 3.89 7.35 -4.06
C HIS A 109 5.14 7.79 -4.82
N GLN A 110 6.04 8.56 -4.17
CA GLN A 110 7.29 8.98 -4.78
C GLN A 110 8.21 7.79 -5.09
N THR A 111 8.29 6.82 -4.20
CA THR A 111 9.05 5.58 -4.42
C THR A 111 8.48 4.80 -5.61
N MET A 112 7.16 4.60 -5.66
CA MET A 112 6.48 3.97 -6.79
C MET A 112 6.80 4.66 -8.13
N LEU A 113 6.67 5.99 -8.17
CA LEU A 113 6.98 6.76 -9.38
C LEU A 113 8.43 6.58 -9.85
N ASN A 114 9.38 6.53 -8.94
CA ASN A 114 10.79 6.32 -9.28
C ASN A 114 11.03 4.91 -9.81
N VAL A 115 10.46 3.90 -9.18
CA VAL A 115 10.56 2.50 -9.63
C VAL A 115 9.91 2.32 -11.00
N LEU A 116 8.72 2.90 -11.23
CA LEU A 116 8.04 2.87 -12.52
C LEU A 116 8.88 3.50 -13.64
N LYS A 117 9.53 4.63 -13.38
CA LYS A 117 10.41 5.30 -14.36
C LYS A 117 11.59 4.42 -14.77
N VAL A 118 12.13 3.62 -13.86
CA VAL A 118 13.23 2.69 -14.15
C VAL A 118 12.71 1.53 -15.02
N HIS A 119 11.65 0.87 -14.59
CA HIS A 119 11.08 -0.28 -15.31
C HIS A 119 10.58 0.09 -16.71
N ALA A 120 9.92 1.24 -16.85
CA ALA A 120 9.43 1.71 -18.17
C ALA A 120 10.55 2.01 -19.17
N LYS A 121 11.79 2.30 -18.71
CA LYS A 121 12.94 2.53 -19.58
C LYS A 121 13.65 1.24 -20.00
N THR A 122 13.49 0.17 -19.26
CA THR A 122 14.25 -1.09 -19.44
C THR A 122 13.44 -2.19 -20.09
N THR A 123 12.12 -2.01 -20.23
CA THR A 123 11.22 -3.05 -20.74
C THR A 123 10.52 -2.59 -22.01
N THR A 124 10.51 -3.47 -23.03
CA THR A 124 9.72 -3.27 -24.24
C THR A 124 8.25 -3.54 -23.95
N ILE A 125 7.38 -2.61 -24.31
CA ILE A 125 5.94 -2.69 -24.02
C ILE A 125 5.19 -2.67 -25.35
N ASP A 126 4.63 -3.80 -25.73
CA ASP A 126 3.97 -3.95 -27.03
C ASP A 126 2.43 -3.95 -26.91
N ASP A 127 1.89 -4.40 -25.79
CA ASP A 127 0.46 -4.55 -25.55
C ASP A 127 0.05 -4.26 -24.11
N TYR A 128 -1.23 -4.48 -23.80
CA TYR A 128 -1.80 -4.34 -22.44
C TYR A 128 -1.11 -5.27 -21.45
N ASN A 129 -0.83 -6.52 -21.82
CA ASN A 129 -0.24 -7.49 -20.92
C ASN A 129 1.20 -7.09 -20.55
N GLY A 130 1.96 -6.60 -21.52
CA GLY A 130 3.29 -6.03 -21.29
C GLY A 130 3.24 -4.82 -20.35
N ALA A 131 2.30 -3.90 -20.58
CA ALA A 131 2.11 -2.73 -19.71
C ALA A 131 1.73 -3.14 -18.28
N ARG A 132 0.81 -4.10 -18.14
CA ARG A 132 0.38 -4.66 -16.85
C ARG A 132 1.55 -5.33 -16.12
N HIS A 133 2.33 -6.13 -16.82
CA HIS A 133 3.50 -6.81 -16.26
C HIS A 133 4.53 -5.81 -15.70
N VAL A 134 4.83 -4.75 -16.43
CA VAL A 134 5.72 -3.67 -15.95
C VAL A 134 5.18 -3.05 -14.65
N MET A 135 3.89 -2.80 -14.59
CA MET A 135 3.25 -2.24 -13.39
C MET A 135 3.30 -3.20 -12.20
N GLU A 136 3.02 -4.48 -12.41
CA GLU A 136 3.06 -5.51 -11.35
C GLU A 136 4.48 -5.68 -10.81
N HIS A 137 5.50 -5.68 -11.66
CA HIS A 137 6.91 -5.73 -11.24
C HIS A 137 7.33 -4.48 -10.47
N ALA A 138 6.90 -3.30 -10.90
CA ALA A 138 7.18 -2.06 -10.20
C ALA A 138 6.53 -2.06 -8.80
N ILE A 139 5.29 -2.54 -8.69
CA ILE A 139 4.60 -2.70 -7.41
C ILE A 139 5.35 -3.69 -6.51
N ALA A 140 5.73 -4.86 -7.02
CA ALA A 140 6.48 -5.86 -6.26
C ALA A 140 7.80 -5.30 -5.73
N SER A 141 8.54 -4.57 -6.57
CA SER A 141 9.79 -3.90 -6.17
C SER A 141 9.56 -2.83 -5.10
N CYS A 142 8.48 -2.06 -5.21
CA CYS A 142 8.11 -1.04 -4.23
C CYS A 142 7.75 -1.67 -2.88
N ILE A 143 6.94 -2.72 -2.87
CA ILE A 143 6.57 -3.47 -1.66
C ILE A 143 7.82 -4.03 -0.98
N HIS A 144 8.72 -4.65 -1.75
CA HIS A 144 9.97 -5.18 -1.21
C HIS A 144 10.82 -4.07 -0.59
N ALA A 145 11.04 -2.98 -1.31
CA ALA A 145 11.82 -1.84 -0.84
C ALA A 145 11.26 -1.24 0.47
N THR A 146 9.94 -1.12 0.59
CA THR A 146 9.32 -0.60 1.82
C THR A 146 9.46 -1.54 3.01
N ARG A 147 9.47 -2.86 2.77
CA ARG A 147 9.61 -3.86 3.82
C ARG A 147 11.02 -3.96 4.40
N ILE A 148 12.04 -3.65 3.61
CA ILE A 148 13.45 -3.71 4.01
C ILE A 148 14.03 -2.36 4.43
N ALA A 149 13.32 -1.27 4.19
CA ALA A 149 13.77 0.06 4.59
C ALA A 149 13.67 0.24 6.10
N VAL A 150 14.78 0.61 6.75
CA VAL A 150 14.78 0.90 8.19
C VAL A 150 13.94 2.13 8.46
N ASN A 151 12.92 1.98 9.29
CA ASN A 151 12.15 3.10 9.79
C ASN A 151 12.94 3.84 10.86
N HIS A 152 13.23 5.13 10.62
CA HIS A 152 14.06 5.93 11.50
C HIS A 152 13.50 6.02 12.94
N THR A 153 12.18 6.07 13.08
CA THR A 153 11.51 6.15 14.39
C THR A 153 11.57 4.83 15.15
N MET A 154 11.35 3.72 14.44
CA MET A 154 11.28 2.39 15.07
C MET A 154 12.65 1.72 15.17
N GLN A 155 13.66 2.20 14.41
CA GLN A 155 15.00 1.59 14.29
C GLN A 155 14.99 0.14 13.78
N HIS A 156 13.88 -0.27 13.15
CA HIS A 156 13.65 -1.59 12.57
C HIS A 156 12.99 -1.45 11.20
N THR A 157 13.09 -2.49 10.40
CA THR A 157 12.33 -2.60 9.16
C THR A 157 10.91 -3.10 9.44
N PRO A 158 9.89 -2.76 8.63
CA PRO A 158 8.58 -3.36 8.73
C PRO A 158 8.61 -4.90 8.64
N GLY A 159 9.51 -5.44 7.82
CA GLY A 159 9.71 -6.89 7.69
C GLY A 159 10.18 -7.54 8.99
N GLU A 160 11.19 -6.97 9.66
CA GLU A 160 11.65 -7.45 10.97
C GLU A 160 10.54 -7.43 12.01
N ILE A 161 9.79 -6.34 12.08
CA ILE A 161 8.71 -6.18 13.08
C ILE A 161 7.62 -7.23 12.88
N VAL A 162 7.21 -7.47 11.63
CA VAL A 162 6.06 -8.33 11.33
C VAL A 162 6.43 -9.80 11.25
N PHE A 163 7.57 -10.11 10.60
CA PHE A 163 7.96 -11.49 10.30
C PHE A 163 9.02 -12.05 11.27
N GLN A 164 9.53 -11.24 12.20
CA GLN A 164 10.55 -11.61 13.18
C GLN A 164 11.83 -12.17 12.54
N ARG A 165 12.17 -11.64 11.36
CA ARG A 165 13.37 -12.03 10.62
C ARG A 165 13.86 -10.89 9.73
N ASP A 166 15.15 -10.86 9.47
CA ASP A 166 15.73 -10.01 8.44
C ASP A 166 15.30 -10.49 7.05
N MET A 167 14.79 -9.58 6.22
CA MET A 167 14.29 -9.92 4.88
C MET A 167 15.40 -10.08 3.83
N LEU A 168 16.61 -9.62 4.12
CA LEU A 168 17.77 -9.69 3.24
C LEU A 168 18.68 -10.86 3.59
N LEU A 169 18.96 -11.04 4.89
CA LEU A 169 19.99 -11.97 5.37
C LEU A 169 19.44 -13.30 5.90
N ASP A 170 18.13 -13.48 5.91
CA ASP A 170 17.47 -14.66 6.49
C ASP A 170 17.89 -14.98 7.94
N ILE A 171 18.20 -13.93 8.70
CA ILE A 171 18.58 -14.01 10.11
C ILE A 171 17.33 -13.76 10.95
N PRO A 172 17.01 -14.62 11.94
CA PRO A 172 15.92 -14.36 12.85
C PRO A 172 16.21 -13.13 13.70
N VAL A 173 15.26 -12.19 13.73
CA VAL A 173 15.33 -10.95 14.51
C VAL A 173 14.18 -10.95 15.51
N ILE A 174 14.47 -10.66 16.77
CA ILE A 174 13.45 -10.48 17.79
C ILE A 174 13.20 -8.99 17.95
N ALA A 175 12.07 -8.52 17.45
CA ALA A 175 11.65 -7.14 17.64
C ALA A 175 10.91 -7.00 18.98
N ASP A 176 11.33 -6.04 19.80
CA ASP A 176 10.62 -5.67 21.02
C ASP A 176 9.40 -4.80 20.67
N LEU A 177 8.27 -5.45 20.49
CA LEU A 177 7.02 -4.78 20.12
C LEU A 177 6.49 -3.85 21.22
N VAL A 178 6.86 -4.07 22.48
CA VAL A 178 6.47 -3.18 23.58
C VAL A 178 7.24 -1.87 23.48
N ALA A 179 8.57 -1.96 23.38
CA ALA A 179 9.42 -0.77 23.21
C ALA A 179 9.07 0.03 21.94
N ILE A 180 8.72 -0.65 20.85
CA ILE A 180 8.27 0.01 19.61
C ILE A 180 6.96 0.77 19.83
N ARG A 181 5.99 0.18 20.53
CA ARG A 181 4.72 0.84 20.87
C ARG A 181 4.93 2.07 21.75
N GLU A 182 5.75 1.94 22.78
CA GLU A 182 6.06 3.02 23.71
C GLU A 182 6.72 4.20 22.99
N ARG A 183 7.74 3.96 22.16
CA ARG A 183 8.37 5.01 21.34
C ARG A 183 7.38 5.73 20.45
N ARG A 184 6.47 4.97 19.85
CA ARG A 184 5.44 5.54 18.99
C ARG A 184 4.44 6.37 19.77
N GLN A 185 4.02 5.92 20.96
CA GLN A 185 3.09 6.68 21.81
C GLN A 185 3.72 8.00 22.24
N LEU A 186 4.99 8.00 22.66
CA LEU A 186 5.72 9.21 23.02
C LEU A 186 5.71 10.24 21.87
N LEU A 187 5.93 9.79 20.63
CA LEU A 187 5.89 10.69 19.46
C LEU A 187 4.51 11.24 19.14
N ILE A 188 3.45 10.50 19.50
CA ILE A 188 2.08 10.97 19.33
C ILE A 188 1.75 12.01 20.40
N ASP A 189 2.26 11.82 21.61
CA ASP A 189 2.00 12.70 22.75
C ASP A 189 2.82 14.01 22.67
N GLU A 190 3.95 13.99 21.96
CA GLU A 190 4.81 15.17 21.71
C GLU A 190 4.32 16.07 20.56
N ASN A 191 3.32 15.66 19.75
CA ASN A 191 2.77 16.41 18.61
C ASN A 191 1.30 16.77 18.84
#